data_88654ee07901bff7e27d07bd5068fc58
#
_entry.id   88654ee07901bff7e27d07bd5068fc58
#
_cell.length_a   1.000
_cell.length_b   1.000
_cell.length_c   1.000
_cell.angle_alpha   90.00
_cell.angle_beta   90.00
_cell.angle_gamma   90.00
#
_symmetry.space_group_name_H-M   'P 1'
#
loop_
_entity.id
_entity.type
_entity.pdbx_description
1 polymer ?
#
loop_
_entity_poly.entity_id
_entity_poly.type
_entity_poly.pdbx_seq_one_letter_code
_entity_poly.pdbx_strand_id
1 'polypeptide(L)'
;LYTADRPLVWRYLDITLTDSDSTSELIVHRSKTHLFSYAHYQHAVATNLQISLSLDVMYFLLSSWKLFLFYLISTGVLLHLVRMHFRLYIDVFKENISDSLTGLYNRKILSSLLESRMQKLTEQGVNIVFMALDCDRLKFINDTFGHNEGDRAIVMLAQSISAAIRKSDYGIRLGGDEFFLILIDYAEEDAKNITERIRQHLRTIDVNKRVNFSWGACSMAPGDSLADTMQIADARLYENKKQKKHVHPGRED
;
A
#
# COMPACT_ATOMS: atom_id res chain seq x y z
N LEU A 1 15.70 -8.73 62.16
CA LEU A 1 15.73 -9.84 61.21
C LEU A 1 14.51 -9.78 60.26
N TYR A 2 14.47 -8.81 59.33
CA TYR A 2 13.57 -8.84 58.14
C TYR A 2 13.89 -7.64 57.23
N THR A 3 14.95 -7.72 56.45
CA THR A 3 15.37 -6.59 55.60
C THR A 3 15.73 -6.98 54.16
N ALA A 4 15.36 -8.15 53.67
CA ALA A 4 15.92 -8.53 52.37
C ALA A 4 14.97 -8.55 51.18
N ASP A 5 13.63 -8.69 51.34
CA ASP A 5 12.76 -8.84 50.14
C ASP A 5 11.38 -8.21 50.33
N ARG A 6 11.30 -6.92 50.61
CA ARG A 6 10.00 -6.25 50.55
C ARG A 6 9.72 -5.81 49.11
N PRO A 7 8.57 -6.18 48.53
CA PRO A 7 8.19 -5.70 47.21
C PRO A 7 8.24 -4.18 47.15
N LEU A 8 8.61 -3.64 46.02
CA LEU A 8 8.78 -2.19 45.74
C LEU A 8 7.58 -1.34 46.22
N VAL A 9 6.37 -1.91 46.19
CA VAL A 9 5.10 -1.29 46.64
C VAL A 9 5.13 -0.87 48.11
N TRP A 10 5.83 -1.61 49.02
CA TRP A 10 5.91 -1.25 50.43
C TRP A 10 6.62 0.08 50.68
N ARG A 11 7.40 0.60 49.79
CA ARG A 11 8.10 1.89 49.92
C ARG A 11 7.14 3.08 49.84
N TYR A 12 5.94 2.86 49.29
CA TYR A 12 4.95 3.89 48.95
C TYR A 12 3.62 3.67 49.65
N LEU A 13 3.51 2.65 50.51
CA LEU A 13 2.31 2.27 51.19
C LEU A 13 2.39 2.69 52.67
N ASP A 14 1.42 3.45 53.13
CA ASP A 14 1.22 3.72 54.53
C ASP A 14 0.12 2.79 55.05
N ILE A 15 0.37 2.16 56.21
CA ILE A 15 -0.57 1.28 56.90
C ILE A 15 -0.73 1.84 58.31
N THR A 16 -1.96 2.25 58.62
CA THR A 16 -2.31 2.71 59.95
C THR A 16 -3.47 1.88 60.53
N LEU A 17 -3.39 1.57 61.79
CA LEU A 17 -4.46 0.97 62.57
C LEU A 17 -5.02 2.05 63.48
N THR A 18 -6.30 2.31 63.38
CA THR A 18 -7.03 3.26 64.27
C THR A 18 -8.02 2.52 65.15
N ASP A 19 -7.99 2.82 66.40
CA ASP A 19 -9.02 2.37 67.35
C ASP A 19 -10.14 3.42 67.36
N SER A 20 -11.40 3.01 67.16
CA SER A 20 -12.54 3.91 67.12
C SER A 20 -12.89 4.51 68.47
N ASP A 21 -12.46 3.86 69.56
CA ASP A 21 -12.77 4.32 70.92
C ASP A 21 -11.67 5.21 71.55
N SER A 22 -10.52 5.23 70.97
CA SER A 22 -9.38 6.06 71.34
C SER A 22 -8.85 6.80 70.13
N THR A 23 -8.53 8.06 70.32
CA THR A 23 -7.82 8.87 69.27
C THR A 23 -6.39 8.41 69.04
N SER A 24 -6.01 7.19 69.48
CA SER A 24 -4.67 6.63 69.29
C SER A 24 -4.53 5.91 67.96
N GLU A 25 -3.68 6.41 67.15
CA GLU A 25 -3.27 5.89 65.86
C GLU A 25 -2.01 5.04 66.02
N LEU A 26 -2.07 3.72 65.71
CA LEU A 26 -0.91 2.85 65.69
C LEU A 26 -0.41 2.78 64.27
N ILE A 27 0.73 3.41 64.02
CA ILE A 27 1.40 3.35 62.69
C ILE A 27 2.10 2.02 62.54
N VAL A 28 1.60 1.16 61.67
CA VAL A 28 2.17 -0.16 61.39
C VAL A 28 3.31 -0.02 60.39
N HIS A 29 3.13 0.85 59.41
CA HIS A 29 4.16 1.16 58.43
C HIS A 29 3.96 2.59 57.90
N ARG A 30 5.03 3.35 57.79
CA ARG A 30 5.03 4.69 57.21
C ARG A 30 5.98 4.73 56.00
N SER A 31 5.48 5.21 54.88
CA SER A 31 6.34 5.45 53.70
C SER A 31 7.32 6.59 54.01
N LYS A 32 8.47 6.57 53.35
CA LYS A 32 9.50 7.59 53.59
C LYS A 32 9.20 8.95 52.96
N THR A 33 8.15 9.04 52.16
CA THR A 33 7.83 10.23 51.36
C THR A 33 6.30 10.46 51.32
N HIS A 34 5.91 11.65 51.78
CA HIS A 34 4.51 12.10 51.73
C HIS A 34 4.40 13.33 50.82
N LEU A 35 4.27 13.12 49.49
CA LEU A 35 3.94 14.24 48.63
C LEU A 35 2.45 14.38 48.35
N PHE A 36 1.75 13.30 48.05
CA PHE A 36 0.31 13.28 47.85
C PHE A 36 -0.22 11.83 47.95
N SER A 37 -1.22 11.57 48.80
CA SER A 37 -1.89 10.28 48.88
C SER A 37 -3.15 10.33 48.04
N TYR A 38 -3.23 9.54 46.96
CA TYR A 38 -4.38 9.54 46.03
C TYR A 38 -5.26 8.29 46.14
N ALA A 39 -4.77 7.20 46.74
CA ALA A 39 -5.55 6.00 46.95
C ALA A 39 -5.65 5.73 48.45
N HIS A 40 -6.84 5.79 48.96
CA HIS A 40 -7.14 5.53 50.37
C HIS A 40 -8.16 4.40 50.46
N TYR A 41 -7.84 3.35 51.20
CA TYR A 41 -8.69 2.22 51.43
C TYR A 41 -8.83 2.00 52.94
N GLN A 42 -10.07 1.92 53.43
CA GLN A 42 -10.36 1.65 54.84
C GLN A 42 -11.17 0.36 54.93
N HIS A 43 -10.81 -0.48 55.88
CA HIS A 43 -11.54 -1.70 56.17
C HIS A 43 -11.64 -1.89 57.66
N ALA A 44 -12.88 -2.12 58.16
CA ALA A 44 -13.09 -2.45 59.56
C ALA A 44 -12.72 -3.93 59.78
N VAL A 45 -11.75 -4.16 60.65
CA VAL A 45 -11.27 -5.51 60.99
C VAL A 45 -12.01 -6.09 62.19
N ALA A 46 -12.48 -5.22 63.11
CA ALA A 46 -13.28 -5.57 64.28
C ALA A 46 -14.19 -4.36 64.60
N THR A 47 -15.08 -4.53 65.57
CA THR A 47 -16.03 -3.47 65.98
C THR A 47 -15.37 -2.14 66.29
N ASN A 48 -14.11 -2.16 66.78
CA ASN A 48 -13.40 -0.95 67.20
C ASN A 48 -12.04 -0.75 66.48
N LEU A 49 -11.74 -1.56 65.45
CA LEU A 49 -10.44 -1.49 64.78
C LEU A 49 -10.59 -1.28 63.30
N GLN A 50 -10.01 -0.23 62.77
CA GLN A 50 -9.98 0.08 61.35
C GLN A 50 -8.53 0.04 60.80
N ILE A 51 -8.36 -0.57 59.66
CA ILE A 51 -7.10 -0.51 58.89
C ILE A 51 -7.31 0.51 57.77
N SER A 52 -6.44 1.51 57.70
CA SER A 52 -6.37 2.40 56.57
C SER A 52 -5.06 2.18 55.81
N LEU A 53 -5.21 2.04 54.49
CA LEU A 53 -4.11 1.87 53.54
C LEU A 53 -4.08 3.10 52.63
N SER A 54 -2.97 3.79 52.59
CA SER A 54 -2.81 4.91 51.68
C SER A 54 -1.54 4.73 50.81
N LEU A 55 -1.70 4.94 49.52
CA LEU A 55 -0.63 4.79 48.56
C LEU A 55 -0.27 6.16 47.96
N ASP A 56 1.00 6.55 48.02
CA ASP A 56 1.50 7.73 47.30
C ASP A 56 1.69 7.41 45.82
N VAL A 57 0.64 7.56 45.04
CA VAL A 57 0.58 7.26 43.61
C VAL A 57 1.54 8.17 42.82
N MET A 58 1.64 9.45 43.23
CA MET A 58 2.48 10.39 42.50
C MET A 58 3.96 10.04 42.63
N TYR A 59 4.40 9.68 43.83
CA TYR A 59 5.79 9.27 44.05
C TYR A 59 6.11 7.93 43.36
N PHE A 60 5.16 6.99 43.37
CA PHE A 60 5.27 5.73 42.64
C PHE A 60 5.46 5.97 41.15
N LEU A 61 4.64 6.84 40.55
CA LEU A 61 4.77 7.21 39.14
C LEU A 61 6.11 7.89 38.84
N LEU A 62 6.51 8.86 39.66
CA LEU A 62 7.78 9.56 39.51
C LEU A 62 9.00 8.63 39.68
N SER A 63 8.94 7.67 40.60
CA SER A 63 10.04 6.71 40.78
C SER A 63 10.10 5.65 39.67
N SER A 64 8.96 5.43 38.99
CA SER A 64 8.82 4.44 37.91
C SER A 64 9.13 5.02 36.52
N TRP A 65 9.64 6.28 36.44
CA TRP A 65 9.94 6.93 35.15
C TRP A 65 10.84 6.10 34.21
N LYS A 66 11.72 5.25 34.78
CA LYS A 66 12.58 4.33 34.01
C LYS A 66 11.74 3.30 33.26
N LEU A 67 10.67 2.80 33.85
CA LEU A 67 9.73 1.87 33.21
C LEU A 67 8.97 2.58 32.08
N PHE A 68 8.50 3.82 32.31
CA PHE A 68 7.86 4.62 31.27
C PHE A 68 8.80 4.87 30.09
N LEU A 69 10.06 5.22 30.37
CA LEU A 69 11.07 5.42 29.33
C LEU A 69 11.34 4.12 28.57
N PHE A 70 11.44 2.99 29.26
CA PHE A 70 11.59 1.68 28.63
C PHE A 70 10.42 1.35 27.68
N TYR A 71 9.17 1.56 28.15
CA TYR A 71 7.99 1.34 27.31
C TYR A 71 7.95 2.30 26.11
N LEU A 72 8.29 3.56 26.30
CA LEU A 72 8.33 4.54 25.22
C LEU A 72 9.36 4.14 24.14
N ILE A 73 10.57 3.77 24.56
CA ILE A 73 11.63 3.33 23.67
C ILE A 73 11.23 2.03 22.94
N SER A 74 10.73 1.04 23.69
CA SER A 74 10.33 -0.25 23.11
C SER A 74 9.19 -0.08 22.09
N THR A 75 8.21 0.77 22.39
CA THR A 75 7.13 1.11 21.45
C THR A 75 7.67 1.83 20.21
N GLY A 76 8.60 2.77 20.40
CA GLY A 76 9.28 3.46 19.30
C GLY A 76 10.05 2.48 18.38
N VAL A 77 10.79 1.56 18.96
CA VAL A 77 11.52 0.51 18.23
C VAL A 77 10.55 -0.40 17.49
N LEU A 78 9.48 -0.84 18.15
CA LEU A 78 8.46 -1.69 17.52
C LEU A 78 7.81 -1.00 16.33
N LEU A 79 7.40 0.26 16.48
CA LEU A 79 6.82 1.05 15.38
C LEU A 79 7.82 1.23 14.23
N HIS A 80 9.11 1.43 14.54
CA HIS A 80 10.16 1.52 13.53
C HIS A 80 10.31 0.21 12.75
N LEU A 81 10.37 -0.93 13.47
CA LEU A 81 10.45 -2.26 12.85
C LEU A 81 9.23 -2.58 11.98
N VAL A 82 8.03 -2.26 12.46
CA VAL A 82 6.78 -2.43 11.66
C VAL A 82 6.83 -1.58 10.39
N ARG A 83 7.27 -0.31 10.49
CA ARG A 83 7.43 0.57 9.31
C ARG A 83 8.47 0.03 8.33
N MET A 84 9.59 -0.45 8.82
CA MET A 84 10.65 -1.03 7.99
C MET A 84 10.16 -2.30 7.28
N HIS A 85 9.50 -3.19 8.01
CA HIS A 85 8.92 -4.41 7.44
C HIS A 85 7.87 -4.10 6.36
N PHE A 86 7.00 -3.12 6.63
CA PHE A 86 5.98 -2.69 5.67
C PHE A 86 6.58 -2.07 4.41
N ARG A 87 7.67 -1.28 4.52
CA ARG A 87 8.40 -0.76 3.36
C ARG A 87 8.99 -1.88 2.52
N LEU A 88 9.71 -2.81 3.14
CA LEU A 88 10.29 -3.97 2.45
C LEU A 88 9.20 -4.79 1.74
N TYR A 89 8.06 -5.01 2.39
CA TYR A 89 6.93 -5.71 1.78
C TYR A 89 6.41 -4.99 0.53
N ILE A 90 6.24 -3.66 0.61
CA ILE A 90 5.79 -2.84 -0.54
C ILE A 90 6.82 -2.89 -1.68
N ASP A 91 8.12 -2.82 -1.37
CA ASP A 91 9.17 -2.81 -2.39
C ASP A 91 9.23 -4.17 -3.10
N VAL A 92 9.23 -5.27 -2.37
CA VAL A 92 9.14 -6.63 -2.93
C VAL A 92 7.85 -6.83 -3.75
N PHE A 93 6.72 -6.31 -3.27
CA PHE A 93 5.47 -6.37 -4.02
C PHE A 93 5.55 -5.59 -5.33
N LYS A 94 6.10 -4.37 -5.32
CA LYS A 94 6.29 -3.54 -6.52
C LYS A 94 7.20 -4.21 -7.54
N GLU A 95 8.33 -4.76 -7.12
CA GLU A 95 9.25 -5.51 -8.00
C GLU A 95 8.55 -6.71 -8.64
N ASN A 96 7.68 -7.39 -7.88
CA ASN A 96 6.98 -8.56 -8.38
C ASN A 96 5.89 -8.25 -9.43
N ILE A 97 5.33 -7.03 -9.43
CA ILE A 97 4.28 -6.61 -10.36
C ILE A 97 4.75 -5.64 -11.45
N SER A 98 6.05 -5.31 -11.49
CA SER A 98 6.63 -4.45 -12.53
C SER A 98 7.35 -5.30 -13.59
N ASP A 99 7.30 -4.83 -14.85
CA ASP A 99 8.09 -5.38 -15.95
C ASP A 99 9.49 -4.77 -15.94
N SER A 100 10.52 -5.60 -15.87
CA SER A 100 11.91 -5.18 -15.70
C SER A 100 12.49 -4.40 -16.90
N LEU A 101 11.96 -4.60 -18.10
CA LEU A 101 12.42 -3.91 -19.31
C LEU A 101 11.78 -2.52 -19.43
N THR A 102 10.49 -2.40 -19.13
CA THR A 102 9.70 -1.21 -19.45
C THR A 102 9.36 -0.34 -18.25
N GLY A 103 9.40 -0.89 -17.03
CA GLY A 103 8.95 -0.22 -15.82
C GLY A 103 7.42 -0.10 -15.67
N LEU A 104 6.65 -0.53 -16.67
CA LEU A 104 5.20 -0.66 -16.58
C LEU A 104 4.83 -1.82 -15.65
N TYR A 105 3.54 -1.94 -15.31
CA TYR A 105 3.07 -3.15 -14.64
C TYR A 105 3.25 -4.38 -15.53
N ASN A 106 3.54 -5.52 -14.93
CA ASN A 106 3.53 -6.80 -15.62
C ASN A 106 2.16 -7.50 -15.48
N ARG A 107 1.97 -8.65 -16.15
CA ARG A 107 0.74 -9.41 -16.14
C ARG A 107 0.22 -9.78 -14.72
N LYS A 108 1.08 -9.86 -13.72
CA LYS A 108 0.69 -10.23 -12.35
C LYS A 108 -0.20 -9.18 -11.66
N ILE A 109 -0.22 -7.93 -12.16
CA ILE A 109 -1.16 -6.91 -11.65
C ILE A 109 -2.61 -7.29 -11.90
N LEU A 110 -2.90 -8.09 -12.95
CA LEU A 110 -4.23 -8.58 -13.31
C LEU A 110 -4.70 -9.65 -12.30
N SER A 111 -4.94 -9.22 -11.09
CA SER A 111 -5.36 -10.06 -9.97
C SER A 111 -6.84 -9.84 -9.65
N SER A 112 -7.42 -10.76 -8.88
CA SER A 112 -8.79 -10.62 -8.36
C SER A 112 -9.01 -9.31 -7.58
N LEU A 113 -7.95 -8.77 -6.97
CA LEU A 113 -8.02 -7.49 -6.26
C LEU A 113 -8.23 -6.32 -7.25
N LEU A 114 -7.52 -6.32 -8.37
CA LEU A 114 -7.70 -5.31 -9.42
C LEU A 114 -9.09 -5.44 -10.05
N GLU A 115 -9.52 -6.66 -10.35
CA GLU A 115 -10.86 -6.93 -10.88
C GLU A 115 -11.95 -6.39 -9.95
N SER A 116 -11.91 -6.75 -8.66
CA SER A 116 -12.86 -6.26 -7.66
C SER A 116 -12.86 -4.72 -7.55
N ARG A 117 -11.68 -4.09 -7.72
CA ARG A 117 -11.58 -2.63 -7.75
C ARG A 117 -12.27 -2.04 -8.98
N MET A 118 -12.04 -2.61 -10.16
CA MET A 118 -12.66 -2.13 -11.41
C MET A 118 -14.17 -2.30 -11.36
N GLN A 119 -14.67 -3.47 -10.95
CA GLN A 119 -16.09 -3.72 -10.76
C GLN A 119 -16.74 -2.71 -9.82
N LYS A 120 -16.13 -2.46 -8.66
CA LYS A 120 -16.64 -1.47 -7.71
C LYS A 120 -16.69 -0.05 -8.29
N LEU A 121 -15.72 0.34 -9.09
CA LEU A 121 -15.70 1.65 -9.74
C LEU A 121 -16.82 1.76 -10.80
N THR A 122 -17.04 0.73 -11.62
CA THR A 122 -18.13 0.71 -12.60
C THR A 122 -19.50 0.74 -11.93
N GLU A 123 -19.70 0.04 -10.81
CA GLU A 123 -20.91 0.11 -9.99
C GLU A 123 -21.17 1.51 -9.41
N GLN A 124 -20.13 2.29 -9.17
CA GLN A 124 -20.20 3.69 -8.73
C GLN A 124 -20.45 4.67 -9.89
N GLY A 125 -20.59 4.17 -11.11
CA GLY A 125 -20.81 5.00 -12.30
C GLY A 125 -19.54 5.59 -12.91
N VAL A 126 -18.36 5.12 -12.50
CA VAL A 126 -17.08 5.55 -13.09
C VAL A 126 -16.88 4.77 -14.39
N ASN A 127 -16.67 5.49 -15.48
CA ASN A 127 -16.36 4.88 -16.76
C ASN A 127 -14.94 4.30 -16.77
N ILE A 128 -14.78 3.08 -17.23
CA ILE A 128 -13.48 2.43 -17.35
C ILE A 128 -13.33 1.93 -18.79
N VAL A 129 -12.21 2.34 -19.40
CA VAL A 129 -11.87 1.94 -20.76
C VAL A 129 -10.65 1.03 -20.73
N PHE A 130 -10.76 -0.08 -21.42
CA PHE A 130 -9.71 -1.05 -21.63
C PHE A 130 -9.16 -0.87 -23.04
N MET A 131 -7.81 -0.82 -23.17
CA MET A 131 -7.15 -0.74 -24.46
C MET A 131 -6.09 -1.81 -24.57
N ALA A 132 -6.20 -2.65 -25.59
CA ALA A 132 -5.12 -3.54 -26.03
C ALA A 132 -4.27 -2.82 -27.06
N LEU A 133 -2.94 -2.91 -26.93
CA LEU A 133 -1.97 -2.35 -27.88
C LEU A 133 -0.91 -3.39 -28.20
N ASP A 134 -0.36 -3.32 -29.41
CA ASP A 134 0.66 -4.23 -29.89
C ASP A 134 1.66 -3.46 -30.76
N CYS A 135 2.95 -3.68 -30.52
CA CYS A 135 4.03 -3.03 -31.27
C CYS A 135 4.13 -3.62 -32.68
N ASP A 136 3.74 -2.84 -33.67
CA ASP A 136 3.72 -3.29 -35.08
C ASP A 136 5.14 -3.67 -35.54
N ARG A 137 5.26 -4.84 -36.16
CA ARG A 137 6.49 -5.29 -36.84
C ARG A 137 7.73 -5.47 -35.94
N LEU A 138 7.53 -5.81 -34.66
CA LEU A 138 8.66 -6.04 -33.74
C LEU A 138 9.59 -7.14 -34.25
N LYS A 139 9.04 -8.22 -34.83
CA LYS A 139 9.84 -9.29 -35.43
C LYS A 139 10.76 -8.76 -36.54
N PHE A 140 10.25 -7.92 -37.44
CA PHE A 140 11.05 -7.29 -38.48
C PHE A 140 12.17 -6.43 -37.91
N ILE A 141 11.91 -5.66 -36.85
CA ILE A 141 12.92 -4.86 -36.15
C ILE A 141 14.00 -5.78 -35.58
N ASN A 142 13.61 -6.86 -34.91
CA ASN A 142 14.54 -7.84 -34.37
C ASN A 142 15.41 -8.51 -35.43
N ASP A 143 14.77 -8.97 -36.50
CA ASP A 143 15.47 -9.72 -37.57
C ASP A 143 16.42 -8.81 -38.37
N THR A 144 16.08 -7.51 -38.54
CA THR A 144 16.85 -6.56 -39.31
C THR A 144 17.95 -5.85 -38.53
N PHE A 145 17.64 -5.46 -37.28
CA PHE A 145 18.50 -4.59 -36.47
C PHE A 145 19.00 -5.23 -35.17
N GLY A 146 18.58 -6.47 -34.90
CA GLY A 146 18.93 -7.23 -33.69
C GLY A 146 17.98 -6.99 -32.50
N HIS A 147 17.99 -7.92 -31.58
CA HIS A 147 17.09 -7.91 -30.37
C HIS A 147 17.23 -6.65 -29.51
N ASN A 148 18.43 -6.08 -29.43
CA ASN A 148 18.62 -4.84 -28.66
C ASN A 148 17.80 -3.66 -29.21
N GLU A 149 17.64 -3.57 -30.54
CA GLU A 149 16.81 -2.54 -31.18
C GLU A 149 15.31 -2.84 -30.98
N GLY A 150 14.93 -4.12 -30.98
CA GLY A 150 13.57 -4.52 -30.60
C GLY A 150 13.24 -4.16 -29.14
N ASP A 151 14.15 -4.43 -28.22
CA ASP A 151 13.99 -4.02 -26.81
C ASP A 151 13.87 -2.49 -26.68
N ARG A 152 14.67 -1.74 -27.45
CA ARG A 152 14.53 -0.27 -27.51
C ARG A 152 13.18 0.17 -28.03
N ALA A 153 12.65 -0.48 -29.06
CA ALA A 153 11.32 -0.19 -29.60
C ALA A 153 10.23 -0.39 -28.53
N ILE A 154 10.30 -1.50 -27.79
CA ILE A 154 9.41 -1.80 -26.68
C ILE A 154 9.53 -0.74 -25.58
N VAL A 155 10.74 -0.35 -25.20
CA VAL A 155 10.97 0.69 -24.17
C VAL A 155 10.42 2.05 -24.63
N MET A 156 10.63 2.43 -25.90
CA MET A 156 10.11 3.70 -26.44
C MET A 156 8.56 3.71 -26.43
N LEU A 157 7.92 2.60 -26.81
CA LEU A 157 6.47 2.49 -26.75
C LEU A 157 5.97 2.59 -25.29
N ALA A 158 6.61 1.89 -24.37
CA ALA A 158 6.27 1.93 -22.93
C ALA A 158 6.42 3.33 -22.32
N GLN A 159 7.49 4.05 -22.65
CA GLN A 159 7.69 5.44 -22.23
C GLN A 159 6.59 6.35 -22.78
N SER A 160 6.19 6.13 -24.04
CA SER A 160 5.12 6.90 -24.67
C SER A 160 3.75 6.61 -24.04
N ILE A 161 3.49 5.38 -23.67
CA ILE A 161 2.32 4.99 -22.89
C ILE A 161 2.32 5.71 -21.52
N SER A 162 3.43 5.61 -20.78
CA SER A 162 3.55 6.26 -19.46
C SER A 162 3.36 7.77 -19.51
N ALA A 163 3.83 8.43 -20.58
CA ALA A 163 3.65 9.87 -20.77
C ALA A 163 2.21 10.25 -21.16
N ALA A 164 1.45 9.32 -21.74
CA ALA A 164 0.10 9.56 -22.21
C ALA A 164 -1.00 9.32 -21.16
N ILE A 165 -0.76 8.46 -20.17
CA ILE A 165 -1.74 8.08 -19.16
C ILE A 165 -1.53 8.84 -17.84
N ARG A 166 -2.56 8.86 -16.97
CA ARG A 166 -2.50 9.46 -15.64
C ARG A 166 -1.96 8.48 -14.61
N LYS A 167 -1.58 8.97 -13.43
CA LYS A 167 -1.15 8.12 -12.29
C LYS A 167 -2.25 7.20 -11.76
N SER A 168 -3.51 7.52 -12.03
CA SER A 168 -4.68 6.70 -11.69
C SER A 168 -4.85 5.51 -12.61
N ASP A 169 -4.31 5.57 -13.82
CA ASP A 169 -4.45 4.59 -14.87
C ASP A 169 -3.39 3.49 -14.75
N TYR A 170 -3.63 2.38 -15.43
CA TYR A 170 -2.69 1.26 -15.45
C TYR A 170 -2.15 1.07 -16.86
N GLY A 171 -0.83 1.14 -16.99
CA GLY A 171 -0.09 0.69 -18.18
C GLY A 171 0.55 -0.66 -17.86
N ILE A 172 0.22 -1.68 -18.62
CA ILE A 172 0.59 -3.07 -18.36
C ILE A 172 1.28 -3.63 -19.59
N ARG A 173 2.40 -4.33 -19.41
CA ARG A 173 2.99 -5.18 -20.44
C ARG A 173 2.64 -6.63 -20.15
N LEU A 174 1.94 -7.28 -21.08
CA LEU A 174 1.52 -8.68 -20.93
C LEU A 174 2.65 -9.65 -21.27
N GLY A 175 3.52 -9.28 -22.19
CA GLY A 175 4.70 -10.03 -22.66
C GLY A 175 5.02 -9.67 -24.10
N GLY A 176 6.26 -9.90 -24.55
CA GLY A 176 6.67 -9.60 -25.93
C GLY A 176 6.38 -8.16 -26.33
N ASP A 177 5.52 -8.01 -27.32
CA ASP A 177 5.05 -6.77 -27.94
C ASP A 177 3.66 -6.31 -27.47
N GLU A 178 3.02 -7.05 -26.55
CA GLU A 178 1.65 -6.82 -26.13
C GLU A 178 1.58 -5.93 -24.88
N PHE A 179 0.79 -4.86 -24.99
CA PHE A 179 0.49 -3.93 -23.90
C PHE A 179 -1.00 -3.82 -23.67
N PHE A 180 -1.34 -3.46 -22.44
CA PHE A 180 -2.72 -3.27 -22.03
C PHE A 180 -2.87 -2.03 -21.16
N LEU A 181 -3.88 -1.21 -21.41
CA LEU A 181 -4.16 -0.04 -20.59
C LEU A 181 -5.53 -0.18 -19.93
N ILE A 182 -5.63 0.26 -18.68
CA ILE A 182 -6.89 0.46 -17.99
C ILE A 182 -6.97 1.93 -17.64
N LEU A 183 -7.89 2.63 -18.29
CA LEU A 183 -8.10 4.08 -18.18
C LEU A 183 -9.31 4.33 -17.29
N ILE A 184 -9.14 5.08 -16.21
CA ILE A 184 -10.16 5.34 -15.20
C ILE A 184 -10.77 6.72 -15.44
N ASP A 185 -12.10 6.79 -15.50
CA ASP A 185 -12.86 8.00 -15.76
C ASP A 185 -12.59 8.58 -17.17
N TYR A 186 -12.69 7.69 -18.16
CA TYR A 186 -12.65 8.00 -19.59
C TYR A 186 -13.85 7.40 -20.32
N ALA A 187 -14.33 8.10 -21.34
CA ALA A 187 -15.26 7.52 -22.32
C ALA A 187 -14.50 6.71 -23.37
N GLU A 188 -15.18 5.78 -24.04
CA GLU A 188 -14.52 4.93 -25.05
C GLU A 188 -13.96 5.76 -26.22
N GLU A 189 -14.61 6.87 -26.55
CA GLU A 189 -14.15 7.80 -27.57
C GLU A 189 -12.81 8.46 -27.25
N ASP A 190 -12.49 8.60 -25.97
CA ASP A 190 -11.22 9.16 -25.51
C ASP A 190 -10.02 8.28 -25.84
N ALA A 191 -10.23 7.00 -26.13
CA ALA A 191 -9.17 6.09 -26.54
C ALA A 191 -8.39 6.61 -27.76
N LYS A 192 -9.05 7.31 -28.69
CA LYS A 192 -8.40 7.96 -29.82
C LYS A 192 -7.46 9.08 -29.37
N ASN A 193 -7.88 9.88 -28.40
CA ASN A 193 -7.07 10.97 -27.85
C ASN A 193 -5.81 10.42 -27.14
N ILE A 194 -5.98 9.34 -26.37
CA ILE A 194 -4.86 8.66 -25.73
C ILE A 194 -3.90 8.09 -26.77
N THR A 195 -4.42 7.44 -27.80
CA THR A 195 -3.62 6.91 -28.91
C THR A 195 -2.80 8.02 -29.58
N GLU A 196 -3.39 9.18 -29.84
CA GLU A 196 -2.67 10.29 -30.47
C GLU A 196 -1.61 10.89 -29.55
N ARG A 197 -1.86 10.98 -28.23
CA ARG A 197 -0.84 11.38 -27.25
C ARG A 197 0.33 10.42 -27.23
N ILE A 198 0.07 9.10 -27.27
CA ILE A 198 1.13 8.08 -27.35
C ILE A 198 1.94 8.30 -28.66
N ARG A 199 1.29 8.46 -29.80
CA ARG A 199 1.96 8.70 -31.08
C ARG A 199 2.78 9.99 -31.09
N GLN A 200 2.23 11.06 -30.52
CA GLN A 200 2.91 12.34 -30.43
C GLN A 200 4.20 12.23 -29.61
N HIS A 201 4.15 11.58 -28.45
CA HIS A 201 5.34 11.37 -27.64
C HIS A 201 6.34 10.44 -28.36
N LEU A 202 5.84 9.36 -28.95
CA LEU A 202 6.68 8.41 -29.70
C LEU A 202 7.46 9.11 -30.85
N ARG A 203 6.83 10.04 -31.57
CA ARG A 203 7.49 10.83 -32.62
C ARG A 203 8.63 11.70 -32.08
N THR A 204 8.61 12.06 -30.80
CA THR A 204 9.69 12.87 -30.20
C THR A 204 10.91 12.05 -29.84
N ILE A 205 10.73 10.77 -29.49
CA ILE A 205 11.81 9.90 -29.02
C ILE A 205 12.28 8.90 -30.08
N ASP A 206 11.43 8.51 -31.02
CA ASP A 206 11.80 7.64 -32.14
C ASP A 206 12.26 8.44 -33.35
N VAL A 207 13.53 8.86 -33.34
CA VAL A 207 14.15 9.64 -34.40
C VAL A 207 14.07 8.94 -35.74
N ASN A 208 14.16 7.61 -35.76
CA ASN A 208 14.18 6.79 -36.99
C ASN A 208 12.76 6.45 -37.48
N LYS A 209 11.71 6.80 -36.74
CA LYS A 209 10.29 6.53 -37.06
C LYS A 209 10.03 5.05 -37.38
N ARG A 210 10.67 4.15 -36.65
CA ARG A 210 10.58 2.70 -36.82
C ARG A 210 9.48 2.07 -36.03
N VAL A 211 9.10 2.69 -34.87
CA VAL A 211 8.15 2.15 -33.94
C VAL A 211 6.75 2.64 -34.27
N ASN A 212 5.87 1.72 -34.43
CA ASN A 212 4.44 1.97 -34.60
C ASN A 212 3.65 0.96 -33.78
N PHE A 213 2.35 1.18 -33.59
CA PHE A 213 1.49 0.27 -32.85
C PHE A 213 0.08 0.24 -33.41
N SER A 214 -0.57 -0.89 -33.19
CA SER A 214 -2.00 -1.11 -33.41
C SER A 214 -2.72 -1.14 -32.08
N TRP A 215 -4.00 -0.85 -32.05
CA TRP A 215 -4.78 -0.79 -30.83
C TRP A 215 -6.24 -1.15 -31.04
N GLY A 216 -6.89 -1.61 -29.97
CA GLY A 216 -8.33 -1.79 -29.84
C GLY A 216 -8.78 -1.38 -28.45
N ALA A 217 -9.96 -0.81 -28.32
CA ALA A 217 -10.46 -0.35 -27.01
C ALA A 217 -11.94 -0.70 -26.84
N CYS A 218 -12.37 -0.91 -25.59
CA CYS A 218 -13.76 -1.08 -25.20
C CYS A 218 -14.00 -0.57 -23.79
N SER A 219 -15.23 -0.18 -23.48
CA SER A 219 -15.64 0.14 -22.11
C SER A 219 -16.02 -1.12 -21.34
N MET A 220 -15.71 -1.13 -20.04
CA MET A 220 -16.17 -2.16 -19.10
C MET A 220 -17.55 -1.77 -18.57
N ALA A 221 -18.54 -2.66 -18.72
CA ALA A 221 -19.85 -2.46 -18.13
C ALA A 221 -19.92 -3.01 -16.69
N PRO A 222 -20.86 -2.52 -15.84
CA PRO A 222 -21.10 -3.11 -14.54
C PRO A 222 -21.43 -4.60 -14.64
N GLY A 223 -20.70 -5.42 -13.90
CA GLY A 223 -20.86 -6.88 -13.92
C GLY A 223 -19.96 -7.62 -14.92
N ASP A 224 -19.27 -6.92 -15.81
CA ASP A 224 -18.29 -7.54 -16.70
C ASP A 224 -17.09 -8.06 -15.91
N SER A 225 -16.52 -9.18 -16.37
CA SER A 225 -15.22 -9.64 -15.87
C SER A 225 -14.08 -8.89 -16.56
N LEU A 226 -12.94 -8.82 -15.88
CA LEU A 226 -11.72 -8.25 -16.44
C LEU A 226 -11.26 -9.02 -17.68
N ALA A 227 -11.38 -10.35 -17.64
CA ALA A 227 -11.00 -11.24 -18.74
C ALA A 227 -11.87 -11.03 -19.98
N ASP A 228 -13.20 -10.95 -19.83
CA ASP A 228 -14.12 -10.75 -20.95
C ASP A 228 -13.89 -9.39 -21.61
N THR A 229 -13.70 -8.33 -20.80
CA THR A 229 -13.43 -6.99 -21.32
C THR A 229 -12.09 -6.94 -22.06
N MET A 230 -11.06 -7.59 -21.54
CA MET A 230 -9.76 -7.71 -22.23
C MET A 230 -9.92 -8.43 -23.59
N GLN A 231 -10.70 -9.51 -23.63
CA GLN A 231 -10.93 -10.26 -24.87
C GLN A 231 -11.63 -9.40 -25.94
N ILE A 232 -12.56 -8.54 -25.55
CA ILE A 232 -13.22 -7.61 -26.48
C ILE A 232 -12.23 -6.59 -27.04
N ALA A 233 -11.36 -6.02 -26.19
CA ALA A 233 -10.32 -5.08 -26.63
C ALA A 233 -9.33 -5.76 -27.61
N ASP A 234 -8.92 -6.99 -27.34
CA ASP A 234 -8.06 -7.77 -28.21
C ASP A 234 -8.70 -8.07 -29.58
N ALA A 235 -9.99 -8.42 -29.59
CA ALA A 235 -10.72 -8.64 -30.84
C ALA A 235 -10.72 -7.36 -31.72
N ARG A 236 -10.94 -6.19 -31.10
CA ARG A 236 -10.90 -4.89 -31.79
C ARG A 236 -9.49 -4.53 -32.27
N LEU A 237 -8.46 -4.87 -31.50
CA LEU A 237 -7.06 -4.74 -31.93
C LEU A 237 -6.78 -5.58 -33.19
N TYR A 238 -7.23 -6.82 -33.17
CA TYR A 238 -7.06 -7.71 -34.34
C TYR A 238 -7.75 -7.18 -35.61
N GLU A 239 -8.97 -6.62 -35.47
CA GLU A 239 -9.65 -5.97 -36.59
C GLU A 239 -8.86 -4.76 -37.11
N ASN A 240 -8.32 -3.93 -36.22
CA ASN A 240 -7.48 -2.79 -36.58
C ASN A 240 -6.24 -3.22 -37.39
N LYS A 241 -5.56 -4.30 -36.93
CA LYS A 241 -4.42 -4.88 -37.67
C LYS A 241 -4.82 -5.36 -39.07
N LYS A 242 -5.97 -6.03 -39.21
CA LYS A 242 -6.46 -6.47 -40.52
C LYS A 242 -6.74 -5.31 -41.46
N GLN A 243 -7.38 -4.25 -41.00
CA GLN A 243 -7.66 -3.05 -41.80
C GLN A 243 -6.37 -2.39 -42.29
N LYS A 244 -5.32 -2.29 -41.45
CA LYS A 244 -4.01 -1.75 -41.85
C LYS A 244 -3.35 -2.60 -42.97
N LYS A 245 -3.45 -3.93 -42.90
CA LYS A 245 -2.91 -4.83 -43.93
C LYS A 245 -3.62 -4.64 -45.26
N HIS A 246 -4.94 -4.44 -45.28
CA HIS A 246 -5.68 -4.21 -46.52
C HIS A 246 -5.38 -2.86 -47.16
N VAL A 247 -5.07 -1.82 -46.39
CA VAL A 247 -4.75 -0.47 -46.91
C VAL A 247 -3.31 -0.40 -47.47
N HIS A 248 -2.42 -1.28 -47.03
CA HIS A 248 -1.02 -1.33 -47.46
C HIS A 248 -0.61 -2.76 -47.82
N PRO A 249 -1.17 -3.36 -48.90
CA PRO A 249 -0.79 -4.69 -49.36
C PRO A 249 0.68 -4.66 -49.86
N GLY A 250 1.58 -5.31 -49.13
CA GLY A 250 3.01 -5.38 -49.46
C GLY A 250 3.96 -4.96 -48.33
N ARG A 251 3.47 -4.58 -47.17
CA ARG A 251 4.27 -4.46 -45.95
C ARG A 251 4.01 -5.71 -45.11
N GLU A 252 4.72 -6.79 -45.42
CA GLU A 252 4.67 -8.02 -44.59
C GLU A 252 5.20 -7.71 -43.18
N ASP A 253 4.50 -8.30 -42.18
CA ASP A 253 4.86 -8.23 -40.76
C ASP A 253 6.10 -9.05 -40.43
#